data_f1aadffbc7cf63dc606d025af03b33c8
#
_entry.id   f1aadffbc7cf63dc606d025af03b33c8
#
_cell.length_a   1.000
_cell.length_b   1.000
_cell.length_c   1.000
_cell.angle_alpha   90.00
_cell.angle_beta   90.00
_cell.angle_gamma   90.00
#
_symmetry.space_group_name_H-M   'P 1'
#
loop_
_entity.id
_entity.type
_entity.pdbx_description
1 polymer ?
#
loop_
_entity_poly.entity_id
_entity_poly.type
_entity_poly.pdbx_seq_one_letter_code
_entity_poly.pdbx_strand_id
1 'polypeptide(L)'
;MKTVLITGASSGIGREFAKIYAQNNYNLVIISRRYERMNELKEYILKNINSKLMIEIICMDLSVEGASKKLYDIIKRKNIVIDTLINNAGIGIYGEFSEYTPMKIEKNNKMINLNLKASIELTKFFLDDMLSRSCGRILNVASIAAFQAGPMMATYYASKAFILSFSEALREELKKTDIVVSVLCPGPTATEFEKSSDLTKTGLFSKMKVMSAEKVAKIAYRDFLRGKRIIIPGIINKIAVFGTKIVPRVVATKIAGKLQEKKKYLNK
;
A
#
# COMPACT_ATOMS: atom_id res chain seq x y z
N MET A 1 -19.81 11.35 11.53
CA MET A 1 -18.50 11.50 10.80
C MET A 1 -18.22 10.21 10.05
N LYS A 2 -17.61 10.29 8.86
CA LYS A 2 -17.17 9.11 8.09
C LYS A 2 -15.95 8.46 8.76
N THR A 3 -15.77 7.16 8.56
CA THR A 3 -14.64 6.41 9.13
C THR A 3 -13.77 5.82 8.02
N VAL A 4 -12.45 5.96 8.16
CA VAL A 4 -11.46 5.32 7.30
C VAL A 4 -10.70 4.23 8.05
N LEU A 5 -10.57 3.06 7.42
CA LEU A 5 -9.71 1.98 7.87
C LEU A 5 -8.40 2.01 7.07
N ILE A 6 -7.26 2.04 7.77
CA ILE A 6 -5.93 2.13 7.16
C ILE A 6 -5.06 1.00 7.66
N THR A 7 -4.64 0.11 6.77
CA THR A 7 -3.67 -0.93 7.10
C THR A 7 -2.24 -0.39 6.93
N GLY A 8 -1.31 -0.82 7.80
CA GLY A 8 0.08 -0.35 7.78
C GLY A 8 0.25 1.11 8.22
N ALA A 9 -0.59 1.59 9.15
CA ALA A 9 -0.64 2.99 9.56
C ALA A 9 0.50 3.45 10.49
N SER A 10 1.37 2.55 10.95
CA SER A 10 2.43 2.89 11.92
C SER A 10 3.60 3.68 11.32
N SER A 11 3.72 3.77 10.00
CA SER A 11 4.80 4.50 9.32
C SER A 11 4.46 4.83 7.86
N GLY A 12 5.32 5.62 7.22
CA GLY A 12 5.28 5.89 5.79
C GLY A 12 3.96 6.46 5.29
N ILE A 13 3.51 5.98 4.13
CA ILE A 13 2.32 6.48 3.45
C ILE A 13 1.05 6.27 4.30
N GLY A 14 0.94 5.14 5.01
CA GLY A 14 -0.22 4.86 5.87
C GLY A 14 -0.35 5.83 7.05
N ARG A 15 0.78 6.20 7.68
CA ARG A 15 0.81 7.21 8.73
C ARG A 15 0.39 8.59 8.22
N GLU A 16 0.85 8.96 7.05
CA GLU A 16 0.48 10.24 6.44
C GLU A 16 -1.00 10.26 5.98
N PHE A 17 -1.53 9.14 5.49
CA PHE A 17 -2.97 9.03 5.26
C PHE A 17 -3.77 9.25 6.53
N ALA A 18 -3.39 8.64 7.66
CA ALA A 18 -4.09 8.83 8.92
C ALA A 18 -4.17 10.31 9.33
N LYS A 19 -3.06 11.06 9.20
CA LYS A 19 -3.03 12.51 9.46
C LYS A 19 -3.95 13.28 8.51
N ILE A 20 -3.91 12.98 7.20
CA ILE A 20 -4.70 13.68 6.19
C ILE A 20 -6.20 13.42 6.40
N TYR A 21 -6.61 12.18 6.68
CA TYR A 21 -7.99 11.88 6.96
C TYR A 21 -8.49 12.52 8.25
N ALA A 22 -7.63 12.59 9.29
CA ALA A 22 -7.93 13.30 10.53
C ALA A 22 -8.16 14.80 10.30
N GLN A 23 -7.31 15.46 9.47
CA GLN A 23 -7.48 16.86 9.06
C GLN A 23 -8.79 17.11 8.31
N ASN A 24 -9.34 16.07 7.69
CA ASN A 24 -10.62 16.13 6.96
C ASN A 24 -11.80 15.55 7.76
N ASN A 25 -11.69 15.52 9.09
CA ASN A 25 -12.75 15.11 10.03
C ASN A 25 -13.26 13.67 9.84
N TYR A 26 -12.37 12.72 9.51
CA TYR A 26 -12.69 11.29 9.51
C TYR A 26 -12.30 10.66 10.84
N ASN A 27 -13.17 9.81 11.38
CA ASN A 27 -12.76 8.83 12.37
C ASN A 27 -11.79 7.82 11.75
N LEU A 28 -10.90 7.26 12.57
CA LEU A 28 -9.83 6.39 12.08
C LEU A 28 -9.92 5.02 12.73
N VAL A 29 -9.74 3.98 11.92
CA VAL A 29 -9.36 2.63 12.37
C VAL A 29 -7.98 2.36 11.80
N ILE A 30 -6.97 2.29 12.65
CA ILE A 30 -5.57 2.14 12.24
C ILE A 30 -5.03 0.77 12.67
N ILE A 31 -4.45 0.05 11.70
CA ILE A 31 -3.99 -1.32 11.89
C ILE A 31 -2.50 -1.44 11.58
N SER A 32 -1.75 -2.03 12.51
CA SER A 32 -0.35 -2.40 12.33
C SER A 32 0.07 -3.38 13.44
N ARG A 33 1.29 -3.95 13.32
CA ARG A 33 1.91 -4.77 14.36
C ARG A 33 2.55 -3.96 15.49
N ARG A 34 2.76 -2.65 15.30
CA ARG A 34 3.51 -1.77 16.21
C ARG A 34 2.55 -0.86 16.96
N TYR A 35 2.08 -1.35 18.09
CA TYR A 35 1.09 -0.63 18.91
C TYR A 35 1.59 0.75 19.34
N GLU A 36 2.81 0.82 19.88
CA GLU A 36 3.38 2.06 20.43
C GLU A 36 3.39 3.19 19.38
N ARG A 37 3.80 2.88 18.15
CA ARG A 37 3.82 3.87 17.05
C ARG A 37 2.44 4.31 16.61
N MET A 38 1.46 3.44 16.71
CA MET A 38 0.06 3.82 16.43
C MET A 38 -0.50 4.68 17.56
N ASN A 39 -0.14 4.39 18.81
CA ASN A 39 -0.55 5.19 19.96
C ASN A 39 0.07 6.60 19.92
N GLU A 40 1.36 6.71 19.64
CA GLU A 40 2.01 8.02 19.37
C GLU A 40 1.30 8.81 18.26
N LEU A 41 0.91 8.13 17.17
CA LEU A 41 0.16 8.77 16.08
C LEU A 41 -1.22 9.23 16.53
N LYS A 42 -1.94 8.42 17.31
CA LYS A 42 -3.23 8.78 17.89
C LYS A 42 -3.12 10.00 18.79
N GLU A 43 -2.19 10.01 19.74
CA GLU A 43 -1.95 11.12 20.63
C GLU A 43 -1.60 12.40 19.87
N TYR A 44 -0.69 12.29 18.89
CA TYR A 44 -0.35 13.41 18.02
C TYR A 44 -1.58 13.98 17.29
N ILE A 45 -2.43 13.12 16.72
CA ILE A 45 -3.64 13.55 16.00
C ILE A 45 -4.63 14.23 16.95
N LEU A 46 -4.91 13.62 18.09
CA LEU A 46 -5.87 14.18 19.06
C LEU A 46 -5.38 15.49 19.66
N LYS A 47 -4.08 15.65 19.88
CA LYS A 47 -3.50 16.87 20.43
C LYS A 47 -3.36 17.99 19.38
N ASN A 48 -2.95 17.68 18.15
CA ASN A 48 -2.49 18.69 17.21
C ASN A 48 -3.39 18.87 15.97
N ILE A 49 -4.33 17.94 15.72
CA ILE A 49 -5.18 17.98 14.52
C ILE A 49 -6.64 18.13 14.88
N ASN A 50 -7.22 17.12 15.60
CA ASN A 50 -8.62 17.16 15.98
C ASN A 50 -8.88 16.25 17.19
N SER A 51 -9.16 16.84 18.33
CA SER A 51 -9.42 16.15 19.60
C SER A 51 -10.76 15.41 19.67
N LYS A 52 -11.68 15.67 18.71
CA LYS A 52 -13.04 15.08 18.71
C LYS A 52 -13.14 13.78 17.91
N LEU A 53 -12.06 13.32 17.28
CA LEU A 53 -12.07 12.13 16.46
C LEU A 53 -12.06 10.86 17.30
N MET A 54 -12.84 9.87 16.87
CA MET A 54 -12.67 8.50 17.34
C MET A 54 -11.50 7.86 16.57
N ILE A 55 -10.50 7.36 17.32
CA ILE A 55 -9.35 6.66 16.75
C ILE A 55 -9.22 5.30 17.41
N GLU A 56 -9.60 4.27 16.68
CA GLU A 56 -9.48 2.87 17.10
C GLU A 56 -8.14 2.31 16.63
N ILE A 57 -7.37 1.73 17.56
CA ILE A 57 -6.10 1.07 17.28
C ILE A 57 -6.32 -0.43 17.35
N ILE A 58 -5.95 -1.15 16.28
CA ILE A 58 -5.98 -2.62 16.27
C ILE A 58 -4.57 -3.13 15.97
N CYS A 59 -3.90 -3.69 16.99
CA CYS A 59 -2.60 -4.31 16.86
C CYS A 59 -2.76 -5.72 16.26
N MET A 60 -2.37 -5.90 14.98
CA MET A 60 -2.58 -7.16 14.27
C MET A 60 -1.56 -7.36 13.17
N ASP A 61 -1.09 -8.61 12.99
CA ASP A 61 -0.32 -9.04 11.82
C ASP A 61 -1.27 -9.61 10.76
N LEU A 62 -1.50 -8.85 9.71
CA LEU A 62 -2.37 -9.25 8.59
C LEU A 62 -1.73 -10.29 7.66
N SER A 63 -0.47 -10.69 7.88
CA SER A 63 0.15 -11.79 7.13
C SER A 63 -0.23 -13.17 7.68
N VAL A 64 -0.85 -13.23 8.85
CA VAL A 64 -1.33 -14.47 9.49
C VAL A 64 -2.66 -14.87 8.88
N GLU A 65 -2.83 -16.16 8.65
CA GLU A 65 -4.07 -16.71 8.11
C GLU A 65 -5.27 -16.42 9.01
N GLY A 66 -6.41 -16.05 8.43
CA GLY A 66 -7.62 -15.68 9.16
C GLY A 66 -7.59 -14.29 9.81
N ALA A 67 -6.45 -13.57 9.78
CA ALA A 67 -6.34 -12.25 10.40
C ALA A 67 -7.31 -11.22 9.81
N SER A 68 -7.54 -11.23 8.50
CA SER A 68 -8.49 -10.34 7.83
C SER A 68 -9.93 -10.55 8.33
N LYS A 69 -10.34 -11.81 8.47
CA LYS A 69 -11.67 -12.15 9.01
C LYS A 69 -11.79 -11.72 10.47
N LYS A 70 -10.77 -12.01 11.29
CA LYS A 70 -10.72 -11.57 12.68
C LYS A 70 -10.81 -10.04 12.81
N LEU A 71 -10.11 -9.30 11.95
CA LEU A 71 -10.19 -7.83 11.91
C LEU A 71 -11.61 -7.37 11.58
N TYR A 72 -12.21 -7.93 10.54
CA TYR A 72 -13.58 -7.62 10.16
C TYR A 72 -14.57 -7.87 11.32
N ASP A 73 -14.47 -9.03 11.98
CA ASP A 73 -15.34 -9.37 13.11
C ASP A 73 -15.17 -8.44 14.31
N ILE A 74 -13.95 -7.98 14.59
CA ILE A 74 -13.70 -6.97 15.63
C ILE A 74 -14.42 -5.66 15.30
N ILE A 75 -14.34 -5.20 14.07
CA ILE A 75 -14.97 -3.96 13.61
C ILE A 75 -16.49 -4.07 13.66
N LYS A 76 -17.03 -5.21 13.23
CA LYS A 76 -18.50 -5.46 13.30
C LYS A 76 -19.00 -5.48 14.74
N ARG A 77 -18.31 -6.16 15.66
CA ARG A 77 -18.67 -6.18 17.09
C ARG A 77 -18.63 -4.81 17.76
N LYS A 78 -17.76 -3.92 17.27
CA LYS A 78 -17.68 -2.52 17.73
C LYS A 78 -18.72 -1.60 17.06
N ASN A 79 -19.55 -2.12 16.16
CA ASN A 79 -20.52 -1.36 15.38
C ASN A 79 -19.87 -0.18 14.60
N ILE A 80 -18.62 -0.33 14.15
CA ILE A 80 -17.91 0.68 13.38
C ILE A 80 -18.22 0.50 11.90
N VAL A 81 -18.80 1.52 11.28
CA VAL A 81 -19.07 1.56 9.83
C VAL A 81 -17.83 2.10 9.12
N ILE A 82 -17.30 1.34 8.17
CA ILE A 82 -16.14 1.75 7.35
C ILE A 82 -16.62 2.34 6.03
N ASP A 83 -16.41 3.65 5.84
CA ASP A 83 -16.73 4.36 4.59
C ASP A 83 -15.59 4.32 3.58
N THR A 84 -14.36 4.19 4.06
CA THR A 84 -13.16 4.13 3.23
C THR A 84 -12.22 3.05 3.72
N LEU A 85 -11.82 2.14 2.83
CA LEU A 85 -10.80 1.13 3.08
C LEU A 85 -9.52 1.52 2.35
N ILE A 86 -8.38 1.57 3.07
CA ILE A 86 -7.05 1.78 2.50
C ILE A 86 -6.19 0.55 2.77
N ASN A 87 -6.06 -0.32 1.79
CA ASN A 87 -5.15 -1.47 1.80
C ASN A 87 -3.73 -0.99 1.47
N ASN A 88 -3.03 -0.47 2.49
CA ASN A 88 -1.70 0.08 2.36
C ASN A 88 -0.60 -0.81 2.94
N ALA A 89 -0.91 -1.71 3.88
CA ALA A 89 0.08 -2.62 4.44
C ALA A 89 0.77 -3.45 3.33
N GLY A 90 2.08 -3.53 3.40
CA GLY A 90 2.85 -4.32 2.44
C GLY A 90 4.32 -4.37 2.82
N ILE A 91 4.98 -5.43 2.39
CA ILE A 91 6.43 -5.64 2.55
C ILE A 91 7.02 -6.05 1.21
N GLY A 92 8.35 -5.93 1.10
CA GLY A 92 9.11 -6.37 -0.06
C GLY A 92 10.21 -7.35 0.37
N ILE A 93 10.76 -8.08 -0.61
CA ILE A 93 11.89 -8.97 -0.42
C ILE A 93 12.84 -8.76 -1.58
N TYR A 94 14.11 -8.56 -1.24
CA TYR A 94 15.18 -8.37 -2.19
C TYR A 94 16.12 -9.58 -2.23
N GLY A 95 16.60 -9.94 -3.41
CA GLY A 95 17.60 -10.96 -3.68
C GLY A 95 17.21 -11.88 -4.85
N GLU A 96 18.17 -12.61 -5.37
CA GLU A 96 17.95 -13.60 -6.41
C GLU A 96 17.04 -14.72 -5.89
N PHE A 97 16.04 -15.09 -6.68
CA PHE A 97 15.06 -16.10 -6.26
C PHE A 97 15.72 -17.49 -6.11
N SER A 98 16.72 -17.79 -6.94
CA SER A 98 17.53 -19.01 -6.86
C SER A 98 18.29 -19.16 -5.54
N GLU A 99 18.57 -18.05 -4.84
CA GLU A 99 19.31 -18.00 -3.57
C GLU A 99 18.39 -17.95 -2.34
N TYR A 100 17.09 -18.19 -2.49
CA TYR A 100 16.18 -18.13 -1.37
C TYR A 100 16.39 -19.30 -0.42
N THR A 101 16.82 -19.00 0.80
CA THR A 101 16.87 -19.94 1.93
C THR A 101 15.46 -20.27 2.43
N PRO A 102 15.26 -21.36 3.20
CA PRO A 102 13.96 -21.67 3.81
C PRO A 102 13.35 -20.48 4.58
N MET A 103 14.14 -19.75 5.35
CA MET A 103 13.70 -18.55 6.07
C MET A 103 13.23 -17.44 5.11
N LYS A 104 13.88 -17.30 3.96
CA LYS A 104 13.51 -16.29 2.95
C LYS A 104 12.24 -16.70 2.20
N ILE A 105 12.01 -18.00 2.02
CA ILE A 105 10.74 -18.53 1.50
C ILE A 105 9.60 -18.25 2.47
N GLU A 106 9.80 -18.44 3.78
CA GLU A 106 8.80 -18.09 4.80
C GLU A 106 8.46 -16.59 4.77
N LYS A 107 9.48 -15.72 4.70
CA LYS A 107 9.29 -14.27 4.54
C LYS A 107 8.53 -13.94 3.25
N ASN A 108 8.80 -14.67 2.17
CA ASN A 108 8.09 -14.53 0.89
C ASN A 108 6.60 -14.91 1.01
N ASN A 109 6.28 -16.00 1.70
CA ASN A 109 4.92 -16.42 1.95
C ASN A 109 4.16 -15.37 2.81
N LYS A 110 4.80 -14.83 3.85
CA LYS A 110 4.26 -13.70 4.63
C LYS A 110 4.00 -12.47 3.75
N MET A 111 4.89 -12.19 2.78
CA MET A 111 4.70 -11.09 1.83
C MET A 111 3.47 -11.35 0.94
N ILE A 112 3.32 -12.54 0.39
CA ILE A 112 2.17 -12.92 -0.44
C ILE A 112 0.88 -12.79 0.38
N ASN A 113 0.86 -13.35 1.59
CA ASN A 113 -0.30 -13.25 2.48
C ASN A 113 -0.69 -11.79 2.77
N LEU A 114 0.29 -10.95 3.11
CA LEU A 114 0.03 -9.54 3.44
C LEU A 114 -0.35 -8.72 2.21
N ASN A 115 0.45 -8.81 1.13
CA ASN A 115 0.27 -7.95 -0.04
C ASN A 115 -0.95 -8.34 -0.88
N LEU A 116 -1.30 -9.65 -0.93
CA LEU A 116 -2.37 -10.19 -1.78
C LEU A 116 -3.57 -10.63 -0.94
N LYS A 117 -3.42 -11.73 -0.19
CA LYS A 117 -4.53 -12.38 0.50
C LYS A 117 -5.28 -11.42 1.42
N ALA A 118 -4.56 -10.72 2.30
CA ALA A 118 -5.18 -9.74 3.19
C ALA A 118 -5.89 -8.61 2.44
N SER A 119 -5.28 -8.09 1.36
CA SER A 119 -5.91 -7.02 0.55
C SER A 119 -7.19 -7.48 -0.14
N ILE A 120 -7.23 -8.72 -0.68
CA ILE A 120 -8.41 -9.30 -1.31
C ILE A 120 -9.52 -9.54 -0.29
N GLU A 121 -9.19 -10.21 0.82
CA GLU A 121 -10.15 -10.57 1.85
C GLU A 121 -10.79 -9.33 2.49
N LEU A 122 -9.97 -8.34 2.88
CA LEU A 122 -10.48 -7.08 3.43
C LEU A 122 -11.33 -6.33 2.41
N THR A 123 -10.90 -6.30 1.14
CA THR A 123 -11.70 -5.71 0.07
C THR A 123 -13.06 -6.40 -0.01
N LYS A 124 -13.11 -7.75 -0.03
CA LYS A 124 -14.38 -8.49 -0.13
C LYS A 124 -15.28 -8.22 1.06
N PHE A 125 -14.77 -8.32 2.30
CA PHE A 125 -15.58 -8.13 3.49
C PHE A 125 -16.19 -6.73 3.58
N PHE A 126 -15.40 -5.69 3.36
CA PHE A 126 -15.90 -4.32 3.43
C PHE A 126 -16.68 -3.88 2.20
N LEU A 127 -16.41 -4.48 1.03
CA LEU A 127 -17.19 -4.24 -0.18
C LEU A 127 -18.65 -4.69 -0.01
N ASP A 128 -18.90 -5.84 0.60
CA ASP A 128 -20.27 -6.32 0.86
C ASP A 128 -21.04 -5.33 1.75
N ASP A 129 -20.39 -4.82 2.80
CA ASP A 129 -20.98 -3.78 3.65
C ASP A 129 -21.20 -2.45 2.89
N MET A 130 -20.28 -2.08 2.00
CA MET A 130 -20.39 -0.86 1.18
C MET A 130 -21.52 -0.98 0.14
N LEU A 131 -21.64 -2.14 -0.50
CA LEU A 131 -22.73 -2.41 -1.46
C LEU A 131 -24.09 -2.35 -0.80
N SER A 132 -24.25 -2.92 0.41
CA SER A 132 -25.52 -2.88 1.15
C SER A 132 -25.97 -1.47 1.50
N ARG A 133 -25.05 -0.52 1.59
CA ARG A 133 -25.29 0.90 1.85
C ARG A 133 -25.23 1.79 0.61
N SER A 134 -24.94 1.22 -0.56
CA SER A 134 -24.70 1.95 -1.80
C SER A 134 -23.69 3.10 -1.65
N CYS A 135 -22.70 2.93 -0.78
CA CYS A 135 -21.70 3.98 -0.50
C CYS A 135 -20.41 3.37 0.02
N GLY A 136 -19.28 3.70 -0.62
CA GLY A 136 -17.97 3.26 -0.15
C GLY A 136 -16.83 3.62 -1.07
N ARG A 137 -15.61 3.59 -0.52
CA ARG A 137 -14.39 3.87 -1.26
C ARG A 137 -13.29 2.89 -0.88
N ILE A 138 -12.58 2.35 -1.86
CA ILE A 138 -11.47 1.41 -1.65
C ILE A 138 -10.24 1.93 -2.37
N LEU A 139 -9.14 2.08 -1.65
CA LEU A 139 -7.83 2.42 -2.19
C LEU A 139 -6.86 1.26 -1.93
N ASN A 140 -6.41 0.60 -2.98
CA ASN A 140 -5.37 -0.41 -2.90
C ASN A 140 -4.00 0.21 -3.22
N VAL A 141 -2.97 -0.07 -2.41
CA VAL A 141 -1.63 0.45 -2.63
C VAL A 141 -0.77 -0.60 -3.34
N ALA A 142 -0.57 -0.37 -4.65
CA ALA A 142 0.36 -1.12 -5.48
C ALA A 142 1.77 -0.47 -5.48
N SER A 143 2.34 -0.24 -6.64
CA SER A 143 3.63 0.43 -6.89
C SER A 143 3.78 0.67 -8.39
N ILE A 144 4.71 1.54 -8.83
CA ILE A 144 5.15 1.55 -10.24
C ILE A 144 5.81 0.21 -10.64
N ALA A 145 6.26 -0.60 -9.68
CA ALA A 145 6.71 -1.97 -9.88
C ALA A 145 5.62 -2.88 -10.51
N ALA A 146 4.36 -2.49 -10.45
CA ALA A 146 3.23 -3.22 -11.03
C ALA A 146 3.25 -3.27 -12.57
N PHE A 147 3.98 -2.38 -13.22
CA PHE A 147 3.91 -2.21 -14.68
C PHE A 147 4.98 -2.98 -15.46
N GLN A 148 5.89 -3.67 -14.78
CA GLN A 148 6.98 -4.43 -15.41
C GLN A 148 7.48 -5.56 -14.50
N ALA A 149 8.25 -6.50 -15.05
CA ALA A 149 8.97 -7.49 -14.26
C ALA A 149 10.19 -6.86 -13.59
N GLY A 150 10.53 -7.29 -12.36
CA GLY A 150 11.68 -6.77 -11.60
C GLY A 150 12.60 -7.88 -11.11
N PRO A 151 13.74 -8.14 -11.78
CA PRO A 151 14.79 -9.02 -11.26
C PRO A 151 15.18 -8.61 -9.83
N MET A 152 15.68 -9.53 -9.04
CA MET A 152 16.03 -9.34 -7.62
C MET A 152 14.83 -9.09 -6.67
N MET A 153 13.63 -8.81 -7.20
CA MET A 153 12.38 -8.62 -6.45
C MET A 153 11.19 -9.28 -7.16
N ALA A 154 11.40 -10.42 -7.80
CA ALA A 154 10.44 -11.03 -8.71
C ALA A 154 9.03 -11.17 -8.11
N THR A 155 8.92 -11.76 -6.92
CA THR A 155 7.65 -11.98 -6.23
C THR A 155 6.99 -10.68 -5.76
N TYR A 156 7.78 -9.68 -5.35
CA TYR A 156 7.23 -8.37 -5.00
C TYR A 156 6.60 -7.67 -6.21
N TYR A 157 7.31 -7.62 -7.35
CA TYR A 157 6.78 -7.02 -8.58
C TYR A 157 5.52 -7.75 -9.04
N ALA A 158 5.53 -9.09 -9.01
CA ALA A 158 4.36 -9.90 -9.31
C ALA A 158 3.18 -9.58 -8.37
N SER A 159 3.44 -9.42 -7.06
CA SER A 159 2.42 -9.06 -6.09
C SER A 159 1.79 -7.69 -6.39
N LYS A 160 2.59 -6.71 -6.80
CA LYS A 160 2.10 -5.38 -7.13
C LYS A 160 1.36 -5.32 -8.47
N ALA A 161 1.78 -6.14 -9.45
CA ALA A 161 1.05 -6.32 -10.71
C ALA A 161 -0.33 -6.96 -10.47
N PHE A 162 -0.41 -7.96 -9.58
CA PHE A 162 -1.69 -8.55 -9.19
C PHE A 162 -2.64 -7.50 -8.61
N ILE A 163 -2.19 -6.69 -7.64
CA ILE A 163 -3.03 -5.65 -7.01
C ILE A 163 -3.51 -4.61 -8.01
N LEU A 164 -2.66 -4.22 -8.96
CA LEU A 164 -3.05 -3.31 -10.05
C LEU A 164 -4.18 -3.92 -10.88
N SER A 165 -3.97 -5.11 -11.43
CA SER A 165 -4.93 -5.80 -12.29
C SER A 165 -6.26 -6.08 -11.56
N PHE A 166 -6.19 -6.59 -10.32
CA PHE A 166 -7.35 -6.81 -9.47
C PHE A 166 -8.17 -5.53 -9.25
N SER A 167 -7.49 -4.43 -8.93
CA SER A 167 -8.17 -3.15 -8.66
C SER A 167 -8.84 -2.57 -9.92
N GLU A 168 -8.23 -2.74 -11.09
CA GLU A 168 -8.80 -2.27 -12.37
C GLU A 168 -10.01 -3.09 -12.77
N ALA A 169 -9.96 -4.43 -12.62
CA ALA A 169 -11.07 -5.32 -12.88
C ALA A 169 -12.25 -5.03 -11.94
N LEU A 170 -11.98 -4.97 -10.63
CA LEU A 170 -13.00 -4.67 -9.63
C LEU A 170 -13.67 -3.30 -9.87
N ARG A 171 -12.89 -2.31 -10.28
CA ARG A 171 -13.43 -0.99 -10.67
C ARG A 171 -14.41 -1.09 -11.82
N GLU A 172 -14.14 -1.93 -12.82
CA GLU A 172 -15.02 -2.10 -13.98
C GLU A 172 -16.30 -2.87 -13.60
N GLU A 173 -16.16 -3.91 -12.76
CA GLU A 173 -17.33 -4.65 -12.24
C GLU A 173 -18.29 -3.76 -11.45
N LEU A 174 -17.76 -2.79 -10.71
CA LEU A 174 -18.53 -1.89 -9.84
C LEU A 174 -18.97 -0.58 -10.53
N LYS A 175 -18.78 -0.42 -11.85
CA LYS A 175 -19.07 0.84 -12.57
C LYS A 175 -20.52 1.32 -12.51
N LYS A 176 -21.46 0.41 -12.24
CA LYS A 176 -22.89 0.70 -12.09
C LYS A 176 -23.31 0.95 -10.63
N THR A 177 -22.37 1.02 -9.71
CA THR A 177 -22.58 1.28 -8.28
C THR A 177 -21.92 2.60 -7.87
N ASP A 178 -22.28 3.10 -6.69
CA ASP A 178 -21.63 4.28 -6.10
C ASP A 178 -20.31 3.95 -5.37
N ILE A 179 -19.78 2.73 -5.55
CA ILE A 179 -18.54 2.31 -4.92
C ILE A 179 -17.34 2.73 -5.79
N VAL A 180 -16.42 3.46 -5.19
CA VAL A 180 -15.21 3.91 -5.86
C VAL A 180 -14.02 3.03 -5.50
N VAL A 181 -13.43 2.37 -6.50
CA VAL A 181 -12.17 1.64 -6.35
C VAL A 181 -11.06 2.39 -7.08
N SER A 182 -9.93 2.60 -6.41
CA SER A 182 -8.72 3.22 -6.98
C SER A 182 -7.48 2.42 -6.60
N VAL A 183 -6.45 2.52 -7.42
CA VAL A 183 -5.14 1.95 -7.10
C VAL A 183 -4.07 3.03 -7.08
N LEU A 184 -3.30 3.07 -5.99
CA LEU A 184 -2.15 3.96 -5.83
C LEU A 184 -0.88 3.21 -6.25
N CYS A 185 -0.15 3.77 -7.21
CA CYS A 185 1.11 3.23 -7.71
C CYS A 185 2.25 4.22 -7.44
N PRO A 186 2.78 4.29 -6.20
CA PRO A 186 3.89 5.17 -5.88
C PRO A 186 5.19 4.67 -6.50
N GLY A 187 6.09 5.59 -6.81
CA GLY A 187 7.51 5.31 -7.05
C GLY A 187 8.28 5.18 -5.74
N PRO A 188 9.63 5.16 -5.79
CA PRO A 188 10.46 5.19 -4.60
C PRO A 188 10.04 6.32 -3.66
N THR A 189 9.69 5.95 -2.43
CA THR A 189 9.14 6.86 -1.42
C THR A 189 9.95 6.74 -0.15
N ALA A 190 10.32 7.86 0.46
CA ALA A 190 11.06 7.92 1.72
C ALA A 190 10.21 7.34 2.86
N THR A 191 10.38 6.07 3.12
CA THR A 191 9.67 5.29 4.15
C THR A 191 10.60 4.22 4.72
N GLU A 192 10.17 3.53 5.76
CA GLU A 192 10.89 2.38 6.31
C GLU A 192 10.87 1.15 5.38
N PHE A 193 10.11 1.19 4.28
CA PHE A 193 10.03 0.10 3.30
C PHE A 193 11.42 -0.23 2.72
N GLU A 194 12.25 0.78 2.45
CA GLU A 194 13.61 0.60 1.95
C GLU A 194 14.43 -0.30 2.88
N LYS A 195 14.40 -0.01 4.19
CA LYS A 195 15.12 -0.78 5.21
C LYS A 195 14.53 -2.17 5.40
N SER A 196 13.20 -2.28 5.47
CA SER A 196 12.51 -3.55 5.72
C SER A 196 12.59 -4.54 4.55
N SER A 197 12.90 -4.06 3.35
CA SER A 197 13.02 -4.85 2.12
C SER A 197 14.47 -5.09 1.69
N ASP A 198 15.46 -4.76 2.52
CA ASP A 198 16.90 -4.87 2.24
C ASP A 198 17.38 -4.09 1.00
N LEU A 199 16.69 -2.99 0.65
CA LEU A 199 16.95 -2.17 -0.53
C LEU A 199 17.99 -1.06 -0.30
N THR A 200 18.44 -0.84 0.91
CA THR A 200 19.42 0.22 1.27
C THR A 200 20.74 0.10 0.52
N LYS A 201 21.10 -1.12 0.11
CA LYS A 201 22.34 -1.43 -0.63
C LYS A 201 22.17 -1.38 -2.16
N THR A 202 20.97 -1.05 -2.66
CA THR A 202 20.67 -1.04 -4.10
C THR A 202 20.84 0.35 -4.70
N GLY A 203 20.96 0.42 -6.03
CA GLY A 203 20.98 1.69 -6.77
C GLY A 203 19.61 2.37 -6.88
N LEU A 204 18.51 1.68 -6.54
CA LEU A 204 17.15 2.14 -6.78
C LEU A 204 16.85 3.48 -6.09
N PHE A 205 17.11 3.58 -4.78
CA PHE A 205 16.83 4.79 -4.01
C PHE A 205 17.87 5.90 -4.20
N SER A 206 19.09 5.58 -4.64
CA SER A 206 20.12 6.59 -4.89
C SER A 206 20.07 7.19 -6.29
N LYS A 207 19.55 6.43 -7.27
CA LYS A 207 19.48 6.85 -8.69
C LYS A 207 18.16 7.52 -9.06
N MET A 208 17.10 7.31 -8.27
CA MET A 208 15.78 7.89 -8.53
C MET A 208 15.44 9.00 -7.54
N LYS A 209 14.69 10.00 -8.02
CA LYS A 209 14.18 11.06 -7.15
C LYS A 209 13.13 10.48 -6.20
N VAL A 210 13.51 10.32 -4.93
CA VAL A 210 12.64 9.80 -3.86
C VAL A 210 11.65 10.89 -3.43
N MET A 211 10.37 10.53 -3.37
CA MET A 211 9.31 11.44 -2.90
C MET A 211 9.04 11.20 -1.41
N SER A 212 8.70 12.25 -0.65
CA SER A 212 8.28 12.07 0.74
C SER A 212 6.93 11.34 0.83
N ALA A 213 6.74 10.56 1.89
CA ALA A 213 5.48 9.87 2.16
C ALA A 213 4.30 10.84 2.24
N GLU A 214 4.50 12.01 2.85
CA GLU A 214 3.52 13.08 2.95
C GLU A 214 3.05 13.55 1.57
N LYS A 215 3.99 13.85 0.67
CA LYS A 215 3.66 14.31 -0.69
C LYS A 215 2.92 13.26 -1.49
N VAL A 216 3.32 11.98 -1.36
CA VAL A 216 2.62 10.84 -1.98
C VAL A 216 1.20 10.75 -1.46
N ALA A 217 1.01 10.78 -0.13
CA ALA A 217 -0.30 10.67 0.50
C ALA A 217 -1.23 11.85 0.14
N LYS A 218 -0.73 13.08 0.10
CA LYS A 218 -1.49 14.27 -0.31
C LYS A 218 -1.99 14.16 -1.77
N ILE A 219 -1.13 13.74 -2.69
CA ILE A 219 -1.51 13.56 -4.10
C ILE A 219 -2.53 12.42 -4.21
N ALA A 220 -2.29 11.31 -3.50
CA ALA A 220 -3.15 10.15 -3.51
C ALA A 220 -4.54 10.48 -2.95
N TYR A 221 -4.63 11.16 -1.81
CA TYR A 221 -5.89 11.58 -1.21
C TYR A 221 -6.71 12.43 -2.17
N ARG A 222 -6.12 13.52 -2.71
CA ARG A 222 -6.79 14.40 -3.66
C ARG A 222 -7.32 13.66 -4.90
N ASP A 223 -6.48 12.82 -5.51
CA ASP A 223 -6.81 12.12 -6.75
C ASP A 223 -7.81 10.97 -6.49
N PHE A 224 -7.76 10.33 -5.31
CA PHE A 224 -8.73 9.33 -4.86
C PHE A 224 -10.12 9.91 -4.61
N LEU A 225 -10.21 11.07 -3.97
CA LEU A 225 -11.50 11.76 -3.81
C LEU A 225 -12.16 12.12 -5.15
N ARG A 226 -11.37 12.41 -6.17
CA ARG A 226 -11.83 12.66 -7.56
C ARG A 226 -12.19 11.35 -8.30
N GLY A 227 -12.09 10.20 -7.67
CA GLY A 227 -12.40 8.91 -8.26
C GLY A 227 -11.43 8.45 -9.35
N LYS A 228 -10.18 8.92 -9.37
CA LYS A 228 -9.16 8.48 -10.32
C LYS A 228 -8.91 6.98 -10.23
N ARG A 229 -8.93 6.27 -11.37
CA ARG A 229 -8.71 4.81 -11.43
C ARG A 229 -7.31 4.44 -10.96
N ILE A 230 -6.27 4.96 -11.62
CA ILE A 230 -4.86 4.71 -11.30
C ILE A 230 -4.22 6.03 -10.88
N ILE A 231 -3.60 6.05 -9.72
CA ILE A 231 -2.94 7.23 -9.14
C ILE A 231 -1.43 6.99 -9.14
N ILE A 232 -0.70 7.74 -9.96
CA ILE A 232 0.77 7.67 -10.04
C ILE A 232 1.32 9.03 -9.59
N PRO A 233 1.84 9.16 -8.35
CA PRO A 233 2.42 10.40 -7.86
C PRO A 233 3.74 10.73 -8.57
N GLY A 234 3.87 11.97 -9.06
CA GLY A 234 5.07 12.49 -9.69
C GLY A 234 5.14 12.26 -11.21
N ILE A 235 5.56 13.32 -11.92
CA ILE A 235 5.64 13.30 -13.38
C ILE A 235 6.66 12.29 -13.90
N ILE A 236 7.82 12.17 -13.23
CA ILE A 236 8.87 11.22 -13.60
C ILE A 236 8.36 9.78 -13.52
N ASN A 237 7.59 9.44 -12.48
CA ASN A 237 6.99 8.12 -12.34
C ASN A 237 5.97 7.83 -13.44
N LYS A 238 5.19 8.85 -13.85
CA LYS A 238 4.23 8.72 -14.96
C LYS A 238 4.96 8.46 -16.28
N ILE A 239 6.05 9.19 -16.55
CA ILE A 239 6.88 8.98 -17.74
C ILE A 239 7.50 7.59 -17.73
N ALA A 240 8.04 7.15 -16.59
CA ALA A 240 8.60 5.82 -16.46
C ALA A 240 7.56 4.72 -16.74
N VAL A 241 6.37 4.83 -16.14
CA VAL A 241 5.27 3.89 -16.40
C VAL A 241 4.79 3.95 -17.85
N PHE A 242 4.71 5.12 -18.46
CA PHE A 242 4.36 5.24 -19.89
C PHE A 242 5.40 4.54 -20.76
N GLY A 243 6.69 4.71 -20.45
CA GLY A 243 7.79 4.03 -21.14
C GLY A 243 7.65 2.51 -21.14
N THR A 244 7.17 1.90 -20.04
CA THR A 244 6.99 0.43 -19.99
C THR A 244 5.91 -0.09 -20.96
N LYS A 245 5.03 0.76 -21.47
CA LYS A 245 4.00 0.39 -22.45
C LYS A 245 4.51 0.40 -23.88
N ILE A 246 5.58 1.15 -24.16
CA ILE A 246 6.15 1.35 -25.50
C ILE A 246 7.35 0.42 -25.71
N VAL A 247 8.17 0.28 -24.67
CA VAL A 247 9.39 -0.51 -24.74
C VAL A 247 9.06 -2.02 -24.64
N PRO A 248 9.70 -2.90 -25.46
CA PRO A 248 9.51 -4.34 -25.34
C PRO A 248 9.76 -4.82 -23.90
N ARG A 249 8.93 -5.76 -23.42
CA ARG A 249 8.98 -6.24 -22.02
C ARG A 249 10.37 -6.71 -21.59
N VAL A 250 11.10 -7.38 -22.49
CA VAL A 250 12.48 -7.85 -22.21
C VAL A 250 13.42 -6.68 -21.90
N VAL A 251 13.32 -5.58 -22.64
CA VAL A 251 14.13 -4.37 -22.42
C VAL A 251 13.76 -3.69 -21.12
N ALA A 252 12.45 -3.53 -20.83
CA ALA A 252 11.97 -2.97 -19.56
C ALA A 252 12.47 -3.79 -18.37
N THR A 253 12.43 -5.12 -18.45
CA THR A 253 12.93 -6.03 -17.42
C THR A 253 14.44 -5.88 -17.20
N LYS A 254 15.25 -5.75 -18.28
CA LYS A 254 16.70 -5.53 -18.18
C LYS A 254 17.02 -4.18 -17.51
N ILE A 255 16.28 -3.13 -17.85
CA ILE A 255 16.43 -1.80 -17.23
C ILE A 255 16.09 -1.88 -15.73
N ALA A 256 14.99 -2.54 -15.37
CA ALA A 256 14.62 -2.74 -13.98
C ALA A 256 15.69 -3.51 -13.19
N GLY A 257 16.26 -4.56 -13.77
CA GLY A 257 17.37 -5.33 -13.19
C GLY A 257 18.58 -4.44 -12.88
N LYS A 258 19.05 -3.66 -13.89
CA LYS A 258 20.18 -2.73 -13.71
C LYS A 258 19.96 -1.67 -12.62
N LEU A 259 18.73 -1.23 -12.43
CA LEU A 259 18.39 -0.28 -11.35
C LEU A 259 18.43 -0.92 -9.97
N GLN A 260 18.23 -2.23 -9.89
CA GLN A 260 18.20 -2.99 -8.64
C GLN A 260 19.52 -3.67 -8.28
N GLU A 261 20.48 -3.68 -9.18
CA GLU A 261 21.83 -4.21 -8.89
C GLU A 261 22.40 -3.51 -7.63
N LYS A 262 23.05 -4.31 -6.77
CA LYS A 262 23.79 -3.76 -5.62
C LYS A 262 24.84 -2.79 -6.14
N LYS A 263 25.03 -1.67 -5.43
CA LYS A 263 26.21 -0.85 -5.65
C LYS A 263 27.41 -1.76 -5.47
N LYS A 264 28.19 -2.00 -6.56
CA LYS A 264 29.55 -2.51 -6.39
C LYS A 264 30.26 -1.43 -5.58
N TYR A 265 30.52 -1.72 -4.30
CA TYR A 265 31.50 -0.92 -3.57
C TYR A 265 32.82 -1.10 -4.36
N LEU A 266 33.21 -0.09 -5.07
CA LEU A 266 34.59 0.09 -5.49
C LEU A 266 35.37 0.23 -4.17
N ASN A 267 35.88 -0.92 -3.67
CA ASN A 267 36.97 -0.89 -2.73
C ASN A 267 38.15 -0.28 -3.49
N LYS A 268 38.41 0.97 -3.24
CA LYS A 268 39.69 1.62 -3.40
C LYS A 268 40.11 2.14 -2.06
#